data_7d75e129fb6f0e2a2547647a4367912a
#
_entry.id   7d75e129fb6f0e2a2547647a4367912a
#
_cell.length_a   1.000
_cell.length_b   1.000
_cell.length_c   1.000
_cell.angle_alpha   90.00
_cell.angle_beta   90.00
_cell.angle_gamma   90.00
#
_symmetry.space_group_name_H-M   'P 1'
#
loop_
_entity.id
_entity.type
_entity.pdbx_description
1 polymer ?
#
loop_
_entity_poly.entity_id
_entity_poly.type
_entity_poly.pdbx_seq_one_letter_code
_entity_poly.pdbx_strand_id
1 'polypeptide(L)'
;MMGKNDAEDRVKRTSIPVETMNPLRRDVIDYEEFTGDTRAVDDVTIQAQVSGILTKCDFAEGAFVKKNDILFEIEPELYQAALDTAVGNLNSARGELAVLRAREPQLRIERDRNAKLLASNAVSRSDFDEAKAAHDECLAKIEKADADILKAEAEVQEALINLKYTKILSPIDGYISRKLVTEGNLIRDHQTELAQIVSHDPIYVFFYIDETTFLKLIENAKQQAAAGTDPEELHIEFRLTSEESWTDPDGKPLHAGTVRYSDPQMDAASGTLLLRATCPNPRAADAQVSEIIPGMMVHIRIPVTSRYSALVVPEEAFGTEQGTRYLYVKDAEGKAQMRRPQLGPLQEDGMRVVRSGIEETDEVIVSGLLRLRPGSEVEAKETTLEKLRRGIE
;
A
#
# COMPACT_ATOMS: atom_id res chain seq x y z
N MET A 1 17.52 67.73 -71.82
CA MET A 1 17.46 68.12 -70.38
C MET A 1 16.23 67.48 -69.83
N MET A 2 16.39 66.45 -69.01
CA MET A 2 15.44 65.77 -68.16
C MET A 2 16.04 64.41 -67.83
N GLY A 3 16.54 64.08 -66.80
CA GLY A 3 16.20 64.22 -65.42
C GLY A 3 16.32 62.78 -64.89
N LYS A 4 17.62 62.39 -64.54
CA LYS A 4 17.87 61.16 -63.76
C LYS A 4 17.25 61.35 -62.37
N ASN A 5 16.27 60.63 -61.96
CA ASN A 5 15.93 60.35 -60.58
C ASN A 5 14.85 59.21 -60.52
N ASP A 6 15.27 58.00 -60.62
CA ASP A 6 14.45 56.85 -60.24
C ASP A 6 15.33 55.60 -60.06
N ALA A 7 16.08 55.60 -58.99
CA ALA A 7 16.76 54.37 -58.57
C ALA A 7 17.14 54.43 -57.08
N GLU A 8 16.22 54.69 -56.19
CA GLU A 8 16.39 54.40 -54.75
C GLU A 8 15.04 54.14 -54.07
N ASP A 9 14.22 53.19 -54.64
CA ASP A 9 13.18 52.53 -53.85
C ASP A 9 13.79 51.24 -53.26
N ARG A 10 14.63 51.47 -52.25
CA ARG A 10 15.06 50.37 -51.38
C ARG A 10 13.83 49.83 -50.73
N VAL A 11 13.45 48.61 -51.18
CA VAL A 11 12.52 47.72 -50.46
C VAL A 11 12.86 47.77 -48.97
N LYS A 12 12.08 48.52 -48.19
CA LYS A 12 12.10 48.45 -46.74
C LYS A 12 11.77 47.01 -46.39
N ARG A 13 12.77 46.20 -46.12
CA ARG A 13 12.58 44.90 -45.52
C ARG A 13 11.88 45.13 -44.21
N THR A 14 10.62 44.78 -44.17
CA THR A 14 9.79 44.94 -42.95
C THR A 14 10.27 43.86 -41.97
N SER A 15 11.00 44.26 -40.96
CA SER A 15 11.37 43.38 -39.86
C SER A 15 10.08 42.86 -39.21
N ILE A 16 10.05 41.55 -38.89
CA ILE A 16 8.91 40.93 -38.27
C ILE A 16 9.04 41.12 -36.76
N PRO A 17 8.05 41.78 -36.11
CA PRO A 17 8.09 41.89 -34.64
C PRO A 17 7.89 40.50 -34.00
N VAL A 18 8.81 40.12 -33.12
CA VAL A 18 8.80 38.85 -32.40
C VAL A 18 9.16 39.07 -30.93
N GLU A 19 8.71 38.17 -30.09
CA GLU A 19 9.17 38.11 -28.70
C GLU A 19 10.24 37.05 -28.55
N THR A 20 11.27 37.35 -27.79
CA THR A 20 12.41 36.47 -27.56
C THR A 20 12.60 36.24 -26.07
N MET A 21 13.10 35.06 -25.71
CA MET A 21 13.47 34.70 -24.36
C MET A 21 14.72 33.83 -24.40
N ASN A 22 15.62 34.01 -23.43
CA ASN A 22 16.74 33.08 -23.26
C ASN A 22 16.27 31.78 -22.61
N PRO A 23 16.86 30.63 -23.00
CA PRO A 23 16.62 29.39 -22.32
C PRO A 23 16.91 29.49 -20.82
N LEU A 24 16.08 28.94 -20.00
CA LEU A 24 16.28 28.93 -18.55
C LEU A 24 16.99 27.65 -18.14
N ARG A 25 18.05 27.78 -17.35
CA ARG A 25 18.69 26.62 -16.72
C ARG A 25 17.93 26.23 -15.47
N ARG A 26 17.47 24.97 -15.40
CA ARG A 26 16.68 24.46 -14.29
C ARG A 26 17.05 23.03 -13.98
N ASP A 27 16.93 22.66 -12.71
CA ASP A 27 16.98 21.25 -12.30
C ASP A 27 15.63 20.59 -12.58
N VAL A 28 15.67 19.49 -13.32
CA VAL A 28 14.50 18.74 -13.77
C VAL A 28 14.64 17.25 -13.42
N ILE A 29 13.51 16.58 -13.37
CA ILE A 29 13.40 15.13 -13.24
C ILE A 29 12.48 14.66 -14.36
N ASP A 30 12.88 13.62 -15.05
CA ASP A 30 12.02 13.00 -16.07
C ASP A 30 11.10 11.97 -15.38
N TYR A 31 9.81 12.06 -15.66
CA TYR A 31 8.78 11.14 -15.16
C TYR A 31 8.20 10.32 -16.31
N GLU A 32 7.82 9.08 -16.00
CA GLU A 32 6.96 8.26 -16.86
C GLU A 32 5.62 8.07 -16.17
N GLU A 33 4.53 8.15 -16.96
CA GLU A 33 3.17 8.09 -16.44
C GLU A 33 2.53 6.74 -16.72
N PHE A 34 1.81 6.24 -15.72
CA PHE A 34 1.10 4.96 -15.76
C PHE A 34 -0.30 5.11 -15.16
N THR A 35 -1.12 4.11 -15.39
CA THR A 35 -2.43 3.98 -14.75
C THR A 35 -2.38 2.77 -13.83
N GLY A 36 -3.01 2.88 -12.66
CA GLY A 36 -3.09 1.80 -11.69
C GLY A 36 -4.41 1.78 -10.96
N ASP A 37 -4.53 0.84 -10.04
CA ASP A 37 -5.66 0.68 -9.16
C ASP A 37 -5.24 0.65 -7.69
N THR A 38 -6.13 1.17 -6.84
CA THR A 38 -5.93 1.13 -5.39
C THR A 38 -6.53 -0.14 -4.82
N ARG A 39 -5.84 -0.75 -3.84
CA ARG A 39 -6.35 -1.92 -3.10
C ARG A 39 -6.09 -1.77 -1.62
N ALA A 40 -6.96 -2.39 -0.83
CA ALA A 40 -6.74 -2.47 0.60
C ALA A 40 -5.49 -3.30 0.92
N VAL A 41 -4.85 -2.97 2.04
CA VAL A 41 -3.77 -3.81 2.61
C VAL A 41 -4.37 -5.07 3.19
N ASP A 42 -5.42 -4.91 3.98
CA ASP A 42 -6.16 -6.00 4.62
C ASP A 42 -7.63 -5.95 4.18
N ASP A 43 -8.13 -7.10 3.73
CA ASP A 43 -9.52 -7.34 3.37
C ASP A 43 -9.94 -8.67 4.00
N VAL A 44 -10.83 -8.60 5.00
CA VAL A 44 -11.20 -9.75 5.82
C VAL A 44 -12.71 -9.96 5.79
N THR A 45 -13.12 -11.11 5.30
CA THR A 45 -14.51 -11.57 5.41
C THR A 45 -14.73 -12.17 6.80
N ILE A 46 -15.68 -11.61 7.54
CA ILE A 46 -16.05 -12.07 8.87
C ILE A 46 -17.03 -13.22 8.75
N GLN A 47 -16.64 -14.38 9.30
CA GLN A 47 -17.44 -15.58 9.35
C GLN A 47 -17.61 -16.05 10.80
N ALA A 48 -18.74 -16.69 11.09
CA ALA A 48 -18.98 -17.29 12.38
C ALA A 48 -18.16 -18.58 12.56
N GLN A 49 -17.58 -18.77 13.74
CA GLN A 49 -16.83 -19.97 14.12
C GLN A 49 -17.68 -20.97 14.91
N VAL A 50 -18.86 -20.57 15.34
CA VAL A 50 -19.83 -21.39 16.05
C VAL A 50 -21.24 -21.15 15.50
N SER A 51 -22.09 -22.16 15.59
CA SER A 51 -23.48 -22.10 15.11
C SER A 51 -24.42 -21.57 16.21
N GLY A 52 -25.46 -20.83 15.85
CA GLY A 52 -26.47 -20.35 16.81
C GLY A 52 -27.30 -19.21 16.24
N ILE A 53 -28.24 -18.70 17.04
CA ILE A 53 -29.07 -17.57 16.64
C ILE A 53 -28.29 -16.27 16.87
N LEU A 54 -28.29 -15.39 15.85
CA LEU A 54 -27.69 -14.06 15.96
C LEU A 54 -28.57 -13.18 16.85
N THR A 55 -28.06 -12.77 18.00
CA THR A 55 -28.83 -11.98 18.98
C THR A 55 -28.59 -10.49 18.81
N LYS A 56 -27.39 -10.08 18.38
CA LYS A 56 -27.03 -8.66 18.31
C LYS A 56 -26.05 -8.36 17.18
N CYS A 57 -26.24 -7.18 16.55
CA CYS A 57 -25.32 -6.58 15.59
C CYS A 57 -24.96 -5.17 16.06
N ASP A 58 -23.76 -4.99 16.61
CA ASP A 58 -23.39 -3.79 17.41
C ASP A 58 -22.53 -2.79 16.61
N PHE A 59 -22.87 -2.54 15.33
CA PHE A 59 -22.19 -1.56 14.49
C PHE A 59 -23.14 -0.89 13.50
N ALA A 60 -22.77 0.31 13.02
CA ALA A 60 -23.41 0.95 11.89
C ALA A 60 -22.74 0.50 10.58
N GLU A 61 -23.53 0.25 9.54
CA GLU A 61 -23.04 -0.13 8.22
C GLU A 61 -22.16 0.99 7.63
N GLY A 62 -21.01 0.63 7.07
CA GLY A 62 -20.04 1.58 6.54
C GLY A 62 -19.21 2.33 7.61
N ALA A 63 -19.41 2.03 8.90
CA ALA A 63 -18.66 2.67 9.97
C ALA A 63 -17.23 2.16 10.06
N PHE A 64 -16.36 2.99 10.60
CA PHE A 64 -15.01 2.57 11.00
C PHE A 64 -15.07 1.79 12.31
N VAL A 65 -14.49 0.60 12.33
CA VAL A 65 -14.37 -0.28 13.49
C VAL A 65 -12.89 -0.49 13.82
N LYS A 66 -12.62 -0.64 15.12
CA LYS A 66 -11.29 -0.92 15.62
C LYS A 66 -11.12 -2.41 15.86
N LYS A 67 -9.89 -2.86 15.79
CA LYS A 67 -9.52 -4.22 16.19
C LYS A 67 -10.02 -4.53 17.59
N ASN A 68 -10.65 -5.71 17.76
CA ASN A 68 -11.32 -6.21 18.95
C ASN A 68 -12.65 -5.50 19.32
N ASP A 69 -13.19 -4.61 18.49
CA ASP A 69 -14.57 -4.15 18.68
C ASP A 69 -15.54 -5.33 18.47
N ILE A 70 -16.59 -5.42 19.30
CA ILE A 70 -17.63 -6.43 19.17
C ILE A 70 -18.51 -6.06 17.98
N LEU A 71 -18.65 -6.98 17.02
CA LEU A 71 -19.45 -6.76 15.82
C LEU A 71 -20.78 -7.49 15.89
N PHE A 72 -20.73 -8.76 16.30
CA PHE A 72 -21.89 -9.63 16.37
C PHE A 72 -21.86 -10.44 17.66
N GLU A 73 -23.05 -10.82 18.14
CA GLU A 73 -23.22 -11.71 19.30
C GLU A 73 -24.19 -12.82 18.93
N ILE A 74 -23.73 -14.07 19.10
CA ILE A 74 -24.52 -15.29 18.94
C ILE A 74 -25.01 -15.69 20.32
N GLU A 75 -26.21 -16.30 20.40
CA GLU A 75 -26.84 -16.78 21.65
C GLU A 75 -25.85 -17.61 22.48
N PRO A 76 -25.40 -17.13 23.67
CA PRO A 76 -24.32 -17.77 24.40
C PRO A 76 -24.78 -18.87 25.36
N GLU A 77 -26.12 -19.02 25.62
CA GLU A 77 -26.66 -19.84 26.70
C GLU A 77 -26.27 -21.31 26.61
N LEU A 78 -26.30 -21.88 25.38
CA LEU A 78 -25.91 -23.28 25.17
C LEU A 78 -24.41 -23.51 25.41
N TYR A 79 -23.60 -22.56 25.03
CA TYR A 79 -22.14 -22.61 25.20
C TYR A 79 -21.74 -22.38 26.66
N GLN A 80 -22.48 -21.53 27.39
CA GLN A 80 -22.30 -21.35 28.83
C GLN A 80 -22.66 -22.67 29.59
N ALA A 81 -23.77 -23.27 29.25
CA ALA A 81 -24.19 -24.56 29.88
C ALA A 81 -23.18 -25.68 29.60
N ALA A 82 -22.59 -25.71 28.39
CA ALA A 82 -21.53 -26.67 28.05
C ALA A 82 -20.26 -26.43 28.90
N LEU A 83 -19.87 -25.17 29.08
CA LEU A 83 -18.75 -24.77 29.93
C LEU A 83 -19.00 -25.20 31.41
N ASP A 84 -20.18 -24.92 31.93
CA ASP A 84 -20.55 -25.27 33.30
C ASP A 84 -20.52 -26.80 33.51
N THR A 85 -20.94 -27.57 32.49
CA THR A 85 -20.86 -29.01 32.50
C THR A 85 -19.42 -29.52 32.52
N ALA A 86 -18.55 -28.96 31.67
CA ALA A 86 -17.13 -29.31 31.62
C ALA A 86 -16.40 -28.98 32.93
N VAL A 87 -16.70 -27.83 33.54
CA VAL A 87 -16.19 -27.47 34.88
C VAL A 87 -16.66 -28.43 35.94
N GLY A 88 -17.92 -28.89 35.88
CA GLY A 88 -18.47 -29.94 36.77
C GLY A 88 -17.68 -31.24 36.66
N ASN A 89 -17.38 -31.70 35.43
CA ASN A 89 -16.60 -32.90 35.17
C ASN A 89 -15.17 -32.80 35.71
N LEU A 90 -14.51 -31.64 35.53
CA LEU A 90 -13.18 -31.36 36.06
C LEU A 90 -13.17 -31.44 37.60
N ASN A 91 -14.16 -30.84 38.25
CA ASN A 91 -14.30 -30.91 39.72
C ASN A 91 -14.51 -32.33 40.20
N SER A 92 -15.30 -33.16 39.49
CA SER A 92 -15.47 -34.58 39.79
C SER A 92 -14.16 -35.35 39.71
N ALA A 93 -13.39 -35.16 38.61
CA ALA A 93 -12.10 -35.82 38.43
C ALA A 93 -11.09 -35.41 39.53
N ARG A 94 -11.06 -34.13 39.91
CA ARG A 94 -10.23 -33.66 41.04
C ARG A 94 -10.64 -34.25 42.38
N GLY A 95 -11.96 -34.46 42.57
CA GLY A 95 -12.49 -35.15 43.75
C GLY A 95 -12.03 -36.60 43.84
N GLU A 96 -12.06 -37.34 42.72
CA GLU A 96 -11.58 -38.74 42.64
C GLU A 96 -10.08 -38.84 42.96
N LEU A 97 -9.27 -37.99 42.38
CA LEU A 97 -7.84 -37.92 42.71
C LEU A 97 -7.60 -37.64 44.20
N ALA A 98 -8.36 -36.71 44.80
CA ALA A 98 -8.23 -36.37 46.22
C ALA A 98 -8.52 -37.60 47.11
N VAL A 99 -9.53 -38.44 46.77
CA VAL A 99 -9.83 -39.71 47.48
C VAL A 99 -8.67 -40.68 47.37
N LEU A 100 -8.10 -40.85 46.19
CA LEU A 100 -6.98 -41.77 45.95
C LEU A 100 -5.70 -41.29 46.71
N ARG A 101 -5.43 -40.01 46.65
CA ARG A 101 -4.29 -39.41 47.38
C ARG A 101 -4.46 -39.51 48.91
N ALA A 102 -5.69 -39.46 49.40
CA ALA A 102 -5.94 -39.70 50.84
C ALA A 102 -5.76 -41.17 51.25
N ARG A 103 -5.99 -42.13 50.32
CA ARG A 103 -5.83 -43.57 50.57
C ARG A 103 -4.36 -44.06 50.47
N GLU A 104 -3.56 -43.48 49.58
CA GLU A 104 -2.15 -43.85 49.33
C GLU A 104 -1.30 -43.95 50.59
N PRO A 105 -1.28 -42.97 51.52
CA PRO A 105 -0.44 -43.01 52.72
C PRO A 105 -0.76 -44.24 53.60
N GLN A 106 -2.05 -44.64 53.69
CA GLN A 106 -2.44 -45.82 54.48
C GLN A 106 -1.82 -47.09 53.87
N LEU A 107 -1.97 -47.30 52.57
CA LEU A 107 -1.40 -48.47 51.87
C LEU A 107 0.12 -48.49 51.91
N ARG A 108 0.76 -47.35 51.82
CA ARG A 108 2.22 -47.19 51.97
C ARG A 108 2.69 -47.61 53.36
N ILE A 109 2.04 -47.15 54.43
CA ILE A 109 2.32 -47.54 55.79
C ILE A 109 2.17 -49.04 56.00
N GLU A 110 1.12 -49.64 55.42
CA GLU A 110 0.83 -51.08 55.51
C GLU A 110 1.92 -51.90 54.79
N ARG A 111 2.28 -51.54 53.58
CA ARG A 111 3.40 -52.13 52.81
C ARG A 111 4.73 -52.04 53.60
N ASP A 112 5.05 -50.85 54.14
CA ASP A 112 6.31 -50.64 54.89
C ASP A 112 6.36 -51.40 56.22
N ARG A 113 5.19 -51.58 56.86
CA ARG A 113 5.04 -52.44 58.04
C ARG A 113 5.32 -53.89 57.71
N ASN A 114 4.65 -54.41 56.66
CA ASN A 114 4.82 -55.79 56.20
C ASN A 114 6.27 -56.06 55.74
N ALA A 115 6.93 -55.09 55.09
CA ALA A 115 8.35 -55.18 54.74
C ALA A 115 9.26 -55.39 55.95
N LYS A 116 9.02 -54.64 57.04
CA LYS A 116 9.78 -54.78 58.30
C LYS A 116 9.52 -56.11 59.01
N LEU A 117 8.27 -56.55 59.01
CA LEU A 117 7.88 -57.82 59.63
C LEU A 117 8.39 -59.06 58.85
N LEU A 118 8.44 -58.98 57.52
CA LEU A 118 9.05 -60.00 56.68
C LEU A 118 10.55 -60.14 56.95
N ALA A 119 11.28 -59.02 57.14
CA ALA A 119 12.69 -59.05 57.49
C ALA A 119 12.97 -59.71 58.85
N SER A 120 11.99 -59.71 59.79
CA SER A 120 12.02 -60.40 61.04
C SER A 120 11.34 -61.81 61.02
N ASN A 121 10.94 -62.35 59.84
CA ASN A 121 10.20 -63.57 59.63
C ASN A 121 8.86 -63.67 60.42
N ALA A 122 8.21 -62.52 60.71
CA ALA A 122 6.97 -62.40 61.45
C ALA A 122 5.71 -62.47 60.58
N VAL A 123 5.83 -62.36 59.21
CA VAL A 123 4.74 -62.47 58.22
C VAL A 123 5.25 -63.26 57.01
N SER A 124 4.34 -63.80 56.24
CA SER A 124 4.64 -64.58 55.03
C SER A 124 5.08 -63.63 53.90
N ARG A 125 5.81 -64.16 52.92
CA ARG A 125 6.17 -63.42 51.70
C ARG A 125 4.89 -63.04 50.89
N SER A 126 3.87 -63.92 50.93
CA SER A 126 2.58 -63.63 50.26
C SER A 126 1.91 -62.39 50.83
N ASP A 127 1.87 -62.19 52.15
CA ASP A 127 1.25 -61.02 52.79
C ASP A 127 1.96 -59.73 52.44
N PHE A 128 3.30 -59.73 52.29
CA PHE A 128 4.06 -58.58 51.80
C PHE A 128 3.76 -58.32 50.33
N ASP A 129 3.77 -59.36 49.48
CA ASP A 129 3.52 -59.19 48.04
C ASP A 129 2.12 -58.65 47.78
N GLU A 130 1.13 -59.04 48.60
CA GLU A 130 -0.23 -58.47 48.53
C GLU A 130 -0.33 -57.02 48.93
N ALA A 131 0.31 -56.62 50.05
CA ALA A 131 0.33 -55.23 50.48
C ALA A 131 1.07 -54.33 49.48
N LYS A 132 2.15 -54.85 48.87
CA LYS A 132 2.86 -54.16 47.81
C LYS A 132 2.03 -53.96 46.57
N ALA A 133 1.36 -55.05 46.11
CA ALA A 133 0.47 -54.98 44.93
C ALA A 133 -0.68 -53.96 45.12
N ALA A 134 -1.29 -53.92 46.34
CA ALA A 134 -2.35 -52.98 46.68
C ALA A 134 -1.85 -51.51 46.64
N HIS A 135 -0.61 -51.27 47.14
CA HIS A 135 -0.01 -49.93 47.05
C HIS A 135 0.32 -49.55 45.61
N ASP A 136 0.94 -50.44 44.82
CA ASP A 136 1.29 -50.20 43.42
C ASP A 136 0.01 -49.98 42.53
N GLU A 137 -1.08 -50.70 42.82
CA GLU A 137 -2.39 -50.48 42.19
C GLU A 137 -2.96 -49.09 42.51
N CYS A 138 -2.81 -48.63 43.76
CA CYS A 138 -3.24 -47.30 44.17
C CYS A 138 -2.44 -46.21 43.42
N LEU A 139 -1.12 -46.36 43.28
CA LEU A 139 -0.27 -45.45 42.50
C LEU A 139 -0.70 -45.39 41.03
N ALA A 140 -0.95 -46.52 40.39
CA ALA A 140 -1.45 -46.58 39.01
C ALA A 140 -2.82 -45.92 38.86
N LYS A 141 -3.70 -46.01 39.87
CA LYS A 141 -4.99 -45.31 39.89
C LYS A 141 -4.83 -43.80 40.05
N ILE A 142 -3.85 -43.33 40.83
CA ILE A 142 -3.52 -41.92 40.96
C ILE A 142 -3.01 -41.37 39.61
N GLU A 143 -2.09 -42.08 38.96
CA GLU A 143 -1.61 -41.69 37.61
C GLU A 143 -2.72 -41.59 36.58
N LYS A 144 -3.66 -42.60 36.62
CA LYS A 144 -4.84 -42.54 35.76
C LYS A 144 -5.73 -41.32 36.08
N ALA A 145 -5.98 -41.04 37.35
CA ALA A 145 -6.82 -39.91 37.76
C ALA A 145 -6.16 -38.55 37.40
N ASP A 146 -4.84 -38.44 37.46
CA ASP A 146 -4.12 -37.26 36.98
C ASP A 146 -4.29 -37.08 35.45
N ALA A 147 -4.28 -38.20 34.70
CA ALA A 147 -4.56 -38.15 33.25
C ALA A 147 -6.03 -37.75 32.92
N ASP A 148 -6.99 -38.26 33.72
CA ASP A 148 -8.40 -37.89 33.60
C ASP A 148 -8.64 -36.39 33.91
N ILE A 149 -7.89 -35.80 34.84
CA ILE A 149 -7.92 -34.36 35.11
C ILE A 149 -7.41 -33.57 33.87
N LEU A 150 -6.27 -33.97 33.29
CA LEU A 150 -5.73 -33.29 32.09
C LEU A 150 -6.74 -33.30 30.92
N LYS A 151 -7.45 -34.46 30.76
CA LYS A 151 -8.53 -34.56 29.78
C LYS A 151 -9.67 -33.59 30.07
N ALA A 152 -10.16 -33.57 31.31
CA ALA A 152 -11.24 -32.66 31.73
C ALA A 152 -10.85 -31.19 31.64
N GLU A 153 -9.58 -30.82 31.89
CA GLU A 153 -9.06 -29.48 31.68
C GLU A 153 -9.08 -29.07 30.20
N ALA A 154 -8.74 -29.99 29.30
CA ALA A 154 -8.86 -29.77 27.86
C ALA A 154 -10.31 -29.55 27.42
N GLU A 155 -11.27 -30.31 27.96
CA GLU A 155 -12.71 -30.12 27.70
C GLU A 155 -13.21 -28.75 28.19
N VAL A 156 -12.75 -28.26 29.34
CA VAL A 156 -13.05 -26.92 29.84
C VAL A 156 -12.49 -25.86 28.90
N GLN A 157 -11.26 -26.01 28.41
CA GLN A 157 -10.65 -25.08 27.46
C GLN A 157 -11.42 -25.03 26.13
N GLU A 158 -11.81 -26.15 25.59
CA GLU A 158 -12.65 -26.26 24.40
C GLU A 158 -13.98 -25.52 24.56
N ALA A 159 -14.70 -25.76 25.64
CA ALA A 159 -15.96 -25.09 25.94
C ALA A 159 -15.80 -23.56 26.10
N LEU A 160 -14.71 -23.13 26.74
CA LEU A 160 -14.38 -21.71 26.91
C LEU A 160 -14.07 -21.02 25.57
N ILE A 161 -13.35 -21.69 24.69
CA ILE A 161 -13.05 -21.18 23.33
C ILE A 161 -14.35 -21.05 22.55
N ASN A 162 -15.23 -22.05 22.58
CA ASN A 162 -16.52 -22.03 21.89
C ASN A 162 -17.42 -20.89 22.42
N LEU A 163 -17.44 -20.69 23.74
CA LEU A 163 -18.15 -19.56 24.34
C LEU A 163 -17.54 -18.21 23.91
N LYS A 164 -16.22 -18.10 23.80
CA LYS A 164 -15.57 -16.90 23.29
C LYS A 164 -15.97 -16.59 21.85
N TYR A 165 -16.13 -17.62 21.02
CA TYR A 165 -16.52 -17.48 19.61
C TYR A 165 -17.97 -17.03 19.41
N THR A 166 -18.81 -17.06 20.46
CA THR A 166 -20.16 -16.44 20.40
C THR A 166 -20.08 -14.91 20.25
N LYS A 167 -18.97 -14.28 20.67
CA LYS A 167 -18.70 -12.87 20.45
C LYS A 167 -17.72 -12.73 19.30
N ILE A 168 -18.21 -12.20 18.19
CA ILE A 168 -17.42 -12.02 16.96
C ILE A 168 -16.82 -10.63 16.98
N LEU A 169 -15.50 -10.57 17.03
CA LEU A 169 -14.72 -9.36 17.14
C LEU A 169 -14.09 -8.98 15.80
N SER A 170 -13.81 -7.69 15.60
CA SER A 170 -13.03 -7.23 14.46
C SER A 170 -11.57 -7.70 14.58
N PRO A 171 -11.01 -8.38 13.56
CA PRO A 171 -9.61 -8.80 13.55
C PRO A 171 -8.64 -7.66 13.19
N ILE A 172 -9.13 -6.60 12.51
CA ILE A 172 -8.34 -5.47 11.99
C ILE A 172 -9.04 -4.15 12.26
N ASP A 173 -8.30 -3.06 12.13
CA ASP A 173 -8.87 -1.72 12.02
C ASP A 173 -9.34 -1.49 10.57
N GLY A 174 -10.55 -0.97 10.35
CA GLY A 174 -11.04 -0.73 8.99
C GLY A 174 -12.50 -0.34 8.92
N TYR A 175 -13.00 -0.26 7.71
CA TYR A 175 -14.41 0.04 7.45
C TYR A 175 -15.18 -1.25 7.23
N ILE A 176 -16.26 -1.41 8.02
CA ILE A 176 -17.14 -2.58 7.92
C ILE A 176 -18.19 -2.37 6.83
N SER A 177 -18.43 -3.41 6.03
CA SER A 177 -19.46 -3.40 5.01
C SER A 177 -20.89 -3.40 5.61
N ARG A 178 -21.88 -3.53 4.73
CA ARG A 178 -23.26 -3.81 5.15
C ARG A 178 -23.35 -5.16 5.86
N LYS A 179 -24.36 -5.32 6.71
CA LYS A 179 -24.74 -6.59 7.34
C LYS A 179 -25.27 -7.56 6.29
N LEU A 180 -24.68 -8.74 6.18
CA LEU A 180 -25.17 -9.80 5.27
C LEU A 180 -26.25 -10.64 5.94
N VAL A 181 -26.30 -10.63 7.28
CA VAL A 181 -27.28 -11.36 8.09
C VAL A 181 -27.85 -10.43 9.16
N THR A 182 -29.15 -10.55 9.43
CA THR A 182 -29.86 -9.77 10.46
C THR A 182 -30.09 -10.56 11.73
N GLU A 183 -30.34 -9.87 12.82
CA GLU A 183 -30.70 -10.46 14.12
C GLU A 183 -31.89 -11.42 14.00
N GLY A 184 -31.88 -12.48 14.78
CA GLY A 184 -32.88 -13.56 14.76
C GLY A 184 -32.63 -14.68 13.74
N ASN A 185 -31.67 -14.53 12.85
CA ASN A 185 -31.31 -15.60 11.89
C ASN A 185 -30.40 -16.63 12.53
N LEU A 186 -30.57 -17.89 12.06
CA LEU A 186 -29.66 -18.97 12.40
C LEU A 186 -28.36 -18.86 11.60
N ILE A 187 -27.25 -18.79 12.30
CA ILE A 187 -25.91 -18.78 11.76
C ILE A 187 -25.33 -20.21 11.81
N ARG A 188 -24.61 -20.57 10.76
CA ARG A 188 -23.87 -21.84 10.69
C ARG A 188 -22.39 -21.55 10.68
N ASP A 189 -21.63 -22.29 11.50
CA ASP A 189 -20.19 -22.23 11.59
C ASP A 189 -19.52 -22.46 10.23
N HIS A 190 -18.48 -21.67 9.94
CA HIS A 190 -17.65 -21.72 8.72
C HIS A 190 -18.40 -21.64 7.38
N GLN A 191 -19.70 -21.31 7.36
CA GLN A 191 -20.52 -21.21 6.16
C GLN A 191 -21.16 -19.84 5.98
N THR A 192 -21.51 -19.17 7.09
CA THR A 192 -22.25 -17.93 7.04
C THR A 192 -21.29 -16.74 7.07
N GLU A 193 -21.26 -16.00 5.98
CA GLU A 193 -20.59 -14.69 5.91
C GLU A 193 -21.47 -13.63 6.57
N LEU A 194 -20.89 -12.83 7.46
CA LEU A 194 -21.59 -11.85 8.27
C LEU A 194 -21.38 -10.42 7.79
N ALA A 195 -20.15 -10.08 7.51
CA ALA A 195 -19.72 -8.77 6.98
C ALA A 195 -18.30 -8.90 6.41
N GLN A 196 -17.84 -7.85 5.73
CA GLN A 196 -16.47 -7.68 5.27
C GLN A 196 -15.88 -6.44 5.94
N ILE A 197 -14.61 -6.50 6.32
CA ILE A 197 -13.88 -5.34 6.84
C ILE A 197 -12.69 -5.08 5.94
N VAL A 198 -12.55 -3.82 5.54
CA VAL A 198 -11.55 -3.39 4.59
C VAL A 198 -10.72 -2.27 5.21
N SER A 199 -9.40 -2.43 5.24
CA SER A 199 -8.50 -1.39 5.71
C SER A 199 -8.31 -0.32 4.63
N HIS A 200 -8.33 0.97 5.01
CA HIS A 200 -8.10 2.08 4.08
C HIS A 200 -6.75 2.77 4.29
N ASP A 201 -6.12 2.61 5.44
CA ASP A 201 -4.83 3.22 5.76
C ASP A 201 -3.90 2.18 6.42
N PRO A 202 -2.73 1.94 5.83
CA PRO A 202 -2.27 2.40 4.53
C PRO A 202 -3.04 1.78 3.36
N ILE A 203 -2.89 2.33 2.15
CA ILE A 203 -3.48 1.78 0.93
C ILE A 203 -2.38 1.31 -0.03
N TYR A 204 -2.66 0.27 -0.79
CA TYR A 204 -1.80 -0.18 -1.88
C TYR A 204 -2.21 0.46 -3.21
N VAL A 205 -1.21 0.82 -4.00
CA VAL A 205 -1.37 1.21 -5.40
C VAL A 205 -0.64 0.18 -6.27
N PHE A 206 -1.39 -0.52 -7.10
CA PHE A 206 -0.89 -1.50 -8.05
C PHE A 206 -0.84 -0.89 -9.45
N PHE A 207 0.26 -1.09 -10.15
CA PHE A 207 0.42 -0.61 -11.50
C PHE A 207 1.46 -1.44 -12.26
N TYR A 208 1.43 -1.33 -13.57
CA TYR A 208 2.30 -2.08 -14.46
C TYR A 208 3.23 -1.13 -15.19
N ILE A 209 4.52 -1.45 -15.21
CA ILE A 209 5.53 -0.74 -16.00
C ILE A 209 6.02 -1.63 -17.14
N ASP A 210 6.38 -1.02 -18.27
CA ASP A 210 6.97 -1.72 -19.40
C ASP A 210 8.46 -2.02 -19.19
N GLU A 211 9.01 -2.91 -20.01
CA GLU A 211 10.43 -3.30 -19.97
C GLU A 211 11.37 -2.10 -20.15
N THR A 212 11.00 -1.15 -21.01
CA THR A 212 11.83 0.03 -21.29
C THR A 212 11.97 0.90 -20.05
N THR A 213 10.88 1.15 -19.35
CA THR A 213 10.89 1.90 -18.10
C THR A 213 11.66 1.15 -17.00
N PHE A 214 11.46 -0.16 -16.90
CA PHE A 214 12.22 -0.98 -15.94
C PHE A 214 13.74 -0.88 -16.17
N LEU A 215 14.19 -0.93 -17.44
CA LEU A 215 15.61 -0.76 -17.76
C LEU A 215 16.14 0.64 -17.45
N LYS A 216 15.33 1.70 -17.65
CA LYS A 216 15.69 3.07 -17.24
C LYS A 216 15.87 3.17 -15.73
N LEU A 217 14.98 2.56 -14.94
CA LEU A 217 15.08 2.56 -13.47
C LEU A 217 16.34 1.85 -13.00
N ILE A 218 16.68 0.67 -13.59
CA ILE A 218 17.93 -0.04 -13.28
C ILE A 218 19.16 0.81 -13.62
N GLU A 219 19.15 1.46 -14.79
CA GLU A 219 20.29 2.29 -15.22
C GLU A 219 20.47 3.49 -14.27
N ASN A 220 19.38 4.15 -13.89
CA ASN A 220 19.41 5.24 -12.91
C ASN A 220 19.96 4.77 -11.55
N ALA A 221 19.51 3.61 -11.05
CA ALA A 221 20.00 3.05 -9.80
C ALA A 221 21.52 2.71 -9.88
N LYS A 222 22.00 2.19 -11.01
CA LYS A 222 23.43 1.95 -11.23
C LYS A 222 24.25 3.24 -11.25
N GLN A 223 23.73 4.30 -11.85
CA GLN A 223 24.38 5.61 -11.88
C GLN A 223 24.47 6.22 -10.47
N GLN A 224 23.43 6.12 -9.67
CA GLN A 224 23.43 6.56 -8.26
C GLN A 224 24.48 5.77 -7.44
N ALA A 225 24.50 4.44 -7.58
CA ALA A 225 25.48 3.60 -6.90
C ALA A 225 26.92 3.92 -7.32
N ALA A 226 27.17 4.19 -8.63
CA ALA A 226 28.47 4.59 -9.14
C ALA A 226 28.91 5.97 -8.62
N ALA A 227 27.97 6.86 -8.33
CA ALA A 227 28.21 8.17 -7.70
C ALA A 227 28.42 8.07 -6.17
N GLY A 228 28.36 6.86 -5.59
CA GLY A 228 28.51 6.63 -4.15
C GLY A 228 27.28 7.01 -3.31
N THR A 229 26.13 7.16 -3.96
CA THR A 229 24.84 7.40 -3.30
C THR A 229 24.10 6.07 -3.27
N ASP A 230 23.59 5.68 -2.09
CA ASP A 230 22.72 4.51 -2.01
C ASP A 230 21.49 4.75 -2.91
N PRO A 231 21.06 3.72 -3.68
CA PRO A 231 19.85 3.85 -4.48
C PRO A 231 18.69 4.24 -3.58
N GLU A 232 18.07 5.38 -3.87
CA GLU A 232 16.87 5.81 -3.14
C GLU A 232 15.74 4.80 -3.36
N GLU A 233 14.91 4.63 -2.32
CA GLU A 233 13.67 3.88 -2.47
C GLU A 233 12.86 4.50 -3.62
N LEU A 234 12.28 3.67 -4.47
CA LEU A 234 11.46 4.15 -5.57
C LEU A 234 10.18 4.77 -5.02
N HIS A 235 10.13 6.09 -5.04
CA HIS A 235 8.93 6.85 -4.69
C HIS A 235 8.06 7.05 -5.92
N ILE A 236 6.77 6.96 -5.73
CA ILE A 236 5.78 7.30 -6.74
C ILE A 236 4.98 8.52 -6.29
N GLU A 237 4.51 9.26 -7.24
CA GLU A 237 3.47 10.27 -7.05
C GLU A 237 2.24 9.82 -7.81
N PHE A 238 1.07 10.06 -7.26
CA PHE A 238 -0.16 9.71 -7.95
C PHE A 238 -1.24 10.74 -7.70
N ARG A 239 -2.22 10.77 -8.58
CA ARG A 239 -3.39 11.63 -8.50
C ARG A 239 -4.65 10.85 -8.86
N LEU A 240 -5.76 11.27 -8.31
CA LEU A 240 -7.08 10.74 -8.64
C LEU A 240 -7.48 11.21 -10.04
N THR A 241 -8.42 10.51 -10.67
CA THR A 241 -8.92 10.88 -12.01
C THR A 241 -9.59 12.26 -12.05
N SER A 242 -10.10 12.73 -10.91
CA SER A 242 -10.73 14.06 -10.77
C SER A 242 -9.74 15.20 -10.56
N GLU A 243 -8.48 14.90 -10.31
CA GLU A 243 -7.43 15.88 -10.04
C GLU A 243 -6.69 16.20 -11.34
N GLU A 244 -6.53 17.49 -11.64
CA GLU A 244 -5.81 17.93 -12.84
C GLU A 244 -4.31 18.09 -12.58
N SER A 245 -3.92 18.47 -11.36
CA SER A 245 -2.52 18.68 -10.96
C SER A 245 -1.93 17.46 -10.25
N TRP A 246 -0.61 17.32 -10.29
CA TRP A 246 0.16 16.36 -9.51
C TRP A 246 0.57 16.89 -8.14
N THR A 247 0.59 18.21 -8.02
CA THR A 247 1.09 18.91 -6.83
C THR A 247 0.05 19.89 -6.29
N ASP A 248 0.13 20.13 -5.00
CA ASP A 248 -0.58 21.20 -4.33
C ASP A 248 -0.01 22.60 -4.71
N PRO A 249 -0.63 23.71 -4.31
CA PRO A 249 -0.13 25.06 -4.57
C PRO A 249 1.27 25.34 -3.99
N ASP A 250 1.70 24.57 -3.00
CA ASP A 250 3.04 24.67 -2.39
C ASP A 250 4.08 23.80 -3.13
N GLY A 251 3.68 23.09 -4.20
CA GLY A 251 4.55 22.22 -5.03
C GLY A 251 4.86 20.87 -4.43
N LYS A 252 4.07 20.41 -3.44
CA LYS A 252 4.18 19.05 -2.89
C LYS A 252 3.27 18.10 -3.65
N PRO A 253 3.66 16.83 -3.82
CA PRO A 253 2.77 15.83 -4.41
C PRO A 253 1.44 15.75 -3.65
N LEU A 254 0.31 15.71 -4.38
CA LEU A 254 -1.00 15.53 -3.76
C LEU A 254 -1.05 14.20 -3.00
N HIS A 255 -0.60 13.14 -3.66
CA HIS A 255 -0.49 11.81 -3.07
C HIS A 255 0.86 11.22 -3.43
N ALA A 256 1.49 10.55 -2.47
CA ALA A 256 2.78 9.91 -2.65
C ALA A 256 2.82 8.53 -2.00
N GLY A 257 3.66 7.66 -2.54
CA GLY A 257 3.86 6.33 -2.00
C GLY A 257 5.26 5.81 -2.28
N THR A 258 5.61 4.71 -1.63
CA THR A 258 6.90 4.04 -1.83
C THR A 258 6.66 2.65 -2.39
N VAL A 259 7.36 2.28 -3.45
CA VAL A 259 7.32 0.93 -4.01
C VAL A 259 8.01 -0.02 -3.04
N ARG A 260 7.24 -0.96 -2.51
CA ARG A 260 7.72 -1.96 -1.55
C ARG A 260 7.71 -3.38 -2.11
N TYR A 261 7.13 -3.57 -3.29
CA TYR A 261 7.06 -4.86 -3.93
C TYR A 261 7.13 -4.71 -5.45
N SER A 262 7.86 -5.63 -6.06
CA SER A 262 7.93 -5.84 -7.50
C SER A 262 7.78 -7.35 -7.74
N ASP A 263 7.01 -7.73 -8.74
CA ASP A 263 6.97 -9.13 -9.16
C ASP A 263 8.37 -9.59 -9.58
N PRO A 264 8.75 -10.84 -9.26
CA PRO A 264 10.06 -11.38 -9.66
C PRO A 264 10.14 -11.72 -11.14
N GLN A 265 9.00 -11.70 -11.85
CA GLN A 265 8.90 -12.08 -13.26
C GLN A 265 8.02 -11.10 -14.03
N MET A 266 8.45 -10.72 -15.21
CA MET A 266 7.61 -9.99 -16.17
C MET A 266 6.56 -10.91 -16.78
N ASP A 267 5.37 -10.37 -17.02
CA ASP A 267 4.35 -11.04 -17.81
C ASP A 267 4.81 -11.08 -19.27
N ALA A 268 5.06 -12.30 -19.79
CA ALA A 268 5.56 -12.49 -21.14
C ALA A 268 4.52 -12.14 -22.23
N ALA A 269 3.23 -12.09 -21.92
CA ALA A 269 2.17 -11.75 -22.88
C ALA A 269 2.06 -10.24 -23.09
N SER A 270 2.21 -9.46 -22.03
CA SER A 270 2.11 -7.99 -22.07
C SER A 270 3.47 -7.29 -22.09
N GLY A 271 4.56 -7.96 -21.71
CA GLY A 271 5.88 -7.34 -21.53
C GLY A 271 5.93 -6.36 -20.37
N THR A 272 5.08 -6.54 -19.36
CA THR A 272 4.98 -5.62 -18.22
C THR A 272 5.39 -6.26 -16.91
N LEU A 273 5.82 -5.44 -15.96
CA LEU A 273 6.18 -5.81 -14.61
C LEU A 273 5.20 -5.17 -13.62
N LEU A 274 4.61 -5.97 -12.75
CA LEU A 274 3.74 -5.48 -11.69
C LEU A 274 4.56 -4.88 -10.55
N LEU A 275 4.23 -3.67 -10.18
CA LEU A 275 4.74 -2.98 -9.00
C LEU A 275 3.60 -2.70 -8.02
N ARG A 276 3.95 -2.65 -6.74
CA ARG A 276 3.04 -2.25 -5.67
C ARG A 276 3.70 -1.21 -4.78
N ALA A 277 3.10 -0.04 -4.73
CA ALA A 277 3.46 0.98 -3.77
C ALA A 277 2.57 0.91 -2.52
N THR A 278 3.13 1.29 -1.39
CA THR A 278 2.40 1.51 -0.13
C THR A 278 2.28 3.01 0.09
N CYS A 279 1.06 3.48 0.27
CA CYS A 279 0.74 4.89 0.35
C CYS A 279 -0.02 5.17 1.65
N PRO A 280 0.36 6.20 2.42
CA PRO A 280 -0.45 6.65 3.55
C PRO A 280 -1.77 7.24 3.02
N ASN A 281 -2.85 6.93 3.71
CA ASN A 281 -4.19 7.41 3.38
C ASN A 281 -4.96 7.74 4.67
N PRO A 282 -4.45 8.66 5.50
CA PRO A 282 -5.05 8.99 6.76
C PRO A 282 -6.44 9.59 6.55
N ARG A 283 -7.37 9.21 7.45
CA ARG A 283 -8.69 9.82 7.48
C ARG A 283 -8.59 11.24 8.02
N ALA A 284 -9.15 12.22 7.33
CA ALA A 284 -9.29 13.56 7.84
C ALA A 284 -10.18 13.56 9.11
N ALA A 285 -9.91 14.44 10.08
CA ALA A 285 -10.56 14.42 11.40
C ALA A 285 -12.08 14.62 11.33
N ASP A 286 -12.56 15.32 10.31
CA ASP A 286 -13.96 15.64 10.04
C ASP A 286 -14.61 14.76 8.97
N ALA A 287 -13.84 13.88 8.31
CA ALA A 287 -14.33 12.99 7.26
C ALA A 287 -14.85 11.68 7.85
N GLN A 288 -15.95 11.17 7.28
CA GLN A 288 -16.46 9.84 7.62
C GLN A 288 -15.64 8.71 7.00
N VAL A 289 -15.03 8.96 5.85
CA VAL A 289 -14.27 7.97 5.05
C VAL A 289 -12.93 8.60 4.67
N SER A 290 -11.91 7.78 4.44
CA SER A 290 -10.65 8.23 3.83
C SER A 290 -10.90 8.71 2.40
N GLU A 291 -10.07 9.63 1.92
CA GLU A 291 -10.21 10.24 0.59
C GLU A 291 -10.07 9.20 -0.53
N ILE A 292 -9.14 8.27 -0.36
CA ILE A 292 -8.90 7.20 -1.31
C ILE A 292 -9.54 5.92 -0.81
N ILE A 293 -10.39 5.33 -1.64
CA ILE A 293 -11.09 4.08 -1.36
C ILE A 293 -10.46 2.96 -2.21
N PRO A 294 -10.29 1.74 -1.68
CA PRO A 294 -9.86 0.59 -2.49
C PRO A 294 -10.77 0.37 -3.71
N GLY A 295 -10.16 0.10 -4.88
CA GLY A 295 -10.85 -0.07 -6.16
C GLY A 295 -10.88 1.19 -7.04
N MET A 296 -10.35 2.32 -6.59
CA MET A 296 -10.26 3.52 -7.41
C MET A 296 -9.13 3.41 -8.44
N MET A 297 -9.37 3.96 -9.63
CA MET A 297 -8.34 4.16 -10.65
C MET A 297 -7.55 5.41 -10.34
N VAL A 298 -6.23 5.34 -10.51
CA VAL A 298 -5.30 6.44 -10.27
C VAL A 298 -4.32 6.60 -11.42
N HIS A 299 -3.90 7.83 -11.67
CA HIS A 299 -2.76 8.13 -12.53
C HIS A 299 -1.52 8.21 -11.67
N ILE A 300 -0.45 7.55 -12.11
CA ILE A 300 0.79 7.40 -11.37
C ILE A 300 1.91 7.95 -12.22
N ARG A 301 2.85 8.67 -11.60
CA ARG A 301 4.11 9.03 -12.24
C ARG A 301 5.29 8.55 -11.41
N ILE A 302 6.31 8.09 -12.11
CA ILE A 302 7.54 7.55 -11.52
C ILE A 302 8.72 8.36 -12.02
N PRO A 303 9.63 8.84 -11.15
CA PRO A 303 10.87 9.44 -11.58
C PRO A 303 11.78 8.38 -12.21
N VAL A 304 12.12 8.56 -13.50
CA VAL A 304 13.00 7.63 -14.23
C VAL A 304 14.44 8.13 -14.34
N THR A 305 14.69 9.37 -13.92
CA THR A 305 16.04 9.95 -13.82
C THR A 305 16.27 10.54 -12.45
N SER A 306 17.52 10.62 -12.04
CA SER A 306 17.91 11.52 -10.95
C SER A 306 17.74 12.98 -11.40
N ARG A 307 17.71 13.90 -10.44
CA ARG A 307 17.66 15.33 -10.73
C ARG A 307 18.90 15.76 -11.52
N TYR A 308 18.70 16.40 -12.68
CA TYR A 308 19.77 16.89 -13.54
C TYR A 308 19.48 18.31 -14.02
N SER A 309 20.54 19.06 -14.33
CA SER A 309 20.42 20.43 -14.82
C SER A 309 20.22 20.44 -16.34
N ALA A 310 19.15 21.08 -16.81
CA ALA A 310 18.81 21.17 -18.23
C ALA A 310 18.38 22.59 -18.61
N LEU A 311 18.45 22.91 -19.91
CA LEU A 311 17.83 24.07 -20.47
C LEU A 311 16.36 23.78 -20.75
N VAL A 312 15.50 24.72 -20.38
CA VAL A 312 14.06 24.64 -20.64
C VAL A 312 13.60 25.88 -21.43
N VAL A 313 12.64 25.63 -22.32
CA VAL A 313 12.07 26.64 -23.22
C VAL A 313 10.56 26.48 -23.23
N PRO A 314 9.76 27.56 -23.29
CA PRO A 314 8.31 27.45 -23.39
C PRO A 314 7.87 26.58 -24.57
N GLU A 315 6.83 25.75 -24.39
CA GLU A 315 6.30 24.85 -25.42
C GLU A 315 5.84 25.61 -26.68
N GLU A 316 5.36 26.85 -26.51
CA GLU A 316 4.91 27.71 -27.57
C GLU A 316 6.04 28.14 -28.54
N ALA A 317 7.31 28.06 -28.11
CA ALA A 317 8.48 28.36 -28.97
C ALA A 317 8.74 27.32 -30.04
N PHE A 318 8.05 26.15 -29.99
CA PHE A 318 8.29 25.09 -30.93
C PHE A 318 7.23 25.04 -32.04
N GLY A 319 7.71 25.10 -33.29
CA GLY A 319 6.94 24.75 -34.47
C GLY A 319 7.05 23.28 -34.81
N THR A 320 6.17 22.82 -35.69
CA THR A 320 6.23 21.46 -36.27
C THR A 320 6.25 21.56 -37.78
N GLU A 321 7.24 20.94 -38.41
CA GLU A 321 7.35 20.82 -39.86
C GLU A 321 7.57 19.35 -40.24
N GLN A 322 6.67 18.80 -41.04
CA GLN A 322 6.73 17.37 -41.45
C GLN A 322 6.95 16.39 -40.29
N GLY A 323 6.31 16.64 -39.18
CA GLY A 323 6.42 15.78 -37.97
C GLY A 323 7.68 16.02 -37.12
N THR A 324 8.58 16.91 -37.57
CA THR A 324 9.79 17.26 -36.82
C THR A 324 9.58 18.59 -36.10
N ARG A 325 9.92 18.63 -34.82
CA ARG A 325 9.89 19.85 -34.00
C ARG A 325 11.09 20.73 -34.31
N TYR A 326 10.88 22.04 -34.40
CA TYR A 326 11.91 23.05 -34.60
C TYR A 326 11.62 24.25 -33.74
N LEU A 327 12.62 25.07 -33.53
CA LEU A 327 12.49 26.43 -32.97
C LEU A 327 13.31 27.42 -33.79
N TYR A 328 13.05 28.72 -33.60
CA TYR A 328 13.86 29.78 -34.17
C TYR A 328 14.71 30.45 -33.10
N VAL A 329 15.96 30.68 -33.43
CA VAL A 329 16.90 31.48 -32.63
C VAL A 329 17.28 32.69 -33.42
N LYS A 330 17.36 33.84 -32.79
CA LYS A 330 17.86 35.06 -33.41
C LYS A 330 19.40 35.01 -33.46
N ASP A 331 19.95 35.16 -34.64
CA ASP A 331 21.41 35.24 -34.83
C ASP A 331 21.97 36.65 -34.54
N ALA A 332 23.30 36.79 -34.59
CA ALA A 332 24.00 38.05 -34.36
C ALA A 332 23.66 39.15 -35.39
N GLU A 333 23.16 38.76 -36.59
CA GLU A 333 22.73 39.70 -37.63
C GLU A 333 21.24 40.06 -37.53
N GLY A 334 20.54 39.61 -36.51
CA GLY A 334 19.10 39.87 -36.30
C GLY A 334 18.17 39.09 -37.19
N LYS A 335 18.61 37.91 -37.66
CA LYS A 335 17.80 37.02 -38.51
C LYS A 335 17.36 35.78 -37.75
N ALA A 336 16.20 35.25 -38.14
CA ALA A 336 15.66 34.00 -37.57
C ALA A 336 16.38 32.79 -38.17
N GLN A 337 17.14 32.06 -37.37
CA GLN A 337 17.79 30.80 -37.71
C GLN A 337 16.93 29.63 -37.19
N MET A 338 16.52 28.73 -38.07
CA MET A 338 15.82 27.52 -37.69
C MET A 338 16.80 26.49 -37.09
N ARG A 339 16.50 25.99 -35.91
CA ARG A 339 17.23 24.88 -35.27
C ARG A 339 16.29 23.72 -34.96
N ARG A 340 16.79 22.50 -35.00
CA ARG A 340 16.07 21.25 -34.66
C ARG A 340 16.72 20.63 -33.43
N PRO A 341 16.33 21.09 -32.26
CA PRO A 341 16.93 20.59 -31.02
C PRO A 341 16.47 19.18 -30.67
N GLN A 342 17.25 18.49 -29.86
CA GLN A 342 16.82 17.25 -29.26
C GLN A 342 15.98 17.56 -28.01
N LEU A 343 14.70 17.17 -28.05
CA LEU A 343 13.73 17.50 -27.00
C LEU A 343 13.73 16.45 -25.90
N GLY A 344 13.50 16.91 -24.69
CA GLY A 344 13.14 16.12 -23.52
C GLY A 344 11.64 16.23 -23.21
N PRO A 345 11.21 15.82 -22.01
CA PRO A 345 9.83 15.88 -21.58
C PRO A 345 9.31 17.32 -21.41
N LEU A 346 8.00 17.46 -21.53
CA LEU A 346 7.29 18.69 -21.16
C LEU A 346 7.11 18.69 -19.63
N GLN A 347 7.40 19.81 -19.01
CA GLN A 347 7.20 20.02 -17.58
C GLN A 347 5.78 20.57 -17.31
N GLU A 348 5.28 20.41 -16.09
CA GLU A 348 3.92 20.84 -15.68
C GLU A 348 3.67 22.34 -15.91
N ASP A 349 4.70 23.12 -15.83
CA ASP A 349 4.62 24.58 -16.01
C ASP A 349 4.63 25.01 -17.48
N GLY A 350 4.51 24.08 -18.43
CA GLY A 350 4.50 24.35 -19.87
C GLY A 350 5.89 24.59 -20.47
N MET A 351 6.95 24.36 -19.70
CA MET A 351 8.32 24.43 -20.21
C MET A 351 8.78 23.07 -20.72
N ARG A 352 9.38 23.03 -21.90
CA ARG A 352 9.96 21.81 -22.47
C ARG A 352 11.45 21.74 -22.25
N VAL A 353 11.91 20.61 -21.79
CA VAL A 353 13.34 20.31 -21.66
C VAL A 353 13.98 20.23 -23.05
N VAL A 354 15.16 20.83 -23.19
CA VAL A 354 16.00 20.72 -24.40
C VAL A 354 17.32 20.07 -24.01
N ARG A 355 17.56 18.86 -24.56
CA ARG A 355 18.76 18.08 -24.24
C ARG A 355 20.00 18.55 -25.00
N SER A 356 19.82 19.03 -26.24
CA SER A 356 20.91 19.55 -27.07
C SER A 356 20.37 20.39 -28.23
N GLY A 357 21.23 21.21 -28.84
CA GLY A 357 20.90 22.03 -30.02
C GLY A 357 20.61 23.50 -29.76
N ILE A 358 20.67 23.93 -28.49
CA ILE A 358 20.64 25.34 -28.09
C ILE A 358 21.65 25.59 -26.96
N GLU A 359 22.01 26.86 -26.80
CA GLU A 359 22.89 27.36 -25.75
C GLU A 359 22.10 28.29 -24.82
N GLU A 360 22.59 28.48 -23.60
CA GLU A 360 21.95 29.37 -22.61
C GLU A 360 21.90 30.86 -23.05
N THR A 361 22.84 31.25 -23.93
CA THR A 361 22.95 32.59 -24.47
C THR A 361 22.11 32.83 -25.71
N ASP A 362 21.45 31.79 -26.26
CA ASP A 362 20.63 31.89 -27.45
C ASP A 362 19.34 32.72 -27.16
N GLU A 363 19.00 33.63 -28.04
CA GLU A 363 17.71 34.34 -28.03
C GLU A 363 16.65 33.51 -28.78
N VAL A 364 15.89 32.68 -28.04
CA VAL A 364 14.85 31.87 -28.65
C VAL A 364 13.60 32.69 -28.90
N ILE A 365 13.05 32.59 -30.12
CA ILE A 365 11.82 33.26 -30.51
C ILE A 365 10.60 32.46 -29.99
N VAL A 366 9.81 33.10 -29.14
CA VAL A 366 8.66 32.46 -28.45
C VAL A 366 7.31 32.88 -29.01
N SER A 367 7.23 33.95 -29.79
CA SER A 367 5.99 34.37 -30.45
C SER A 367 6.22 34.82 -31.91
N GLY A 368 5.16 34.82 -32.72
CA GLY A 368 5.22 35.23 -34.12
C GLY A 368 5.71 34.15 -35.10
N LEU A 369 5.87 32.91 -34.68
CA LEU A 369 6.48 31.81 -35.45
C LEU A 369 5.81 31.58 -36.82
N LEU A 370 4.50 31.76 -36.96
CA LEU A 370 3.73 31.51 -38.19
C LEU A 370 4.12 32.44 -39.34
N ARG A 371 4.76 33.60 -39.04
CA ARG A 371 5.17 34.60 -40.04
C ARG A 371 6.63 34.45 -40.42
N LEU A 372 7.39 33.64 -39.70
CA LEU A 372 8.84 33.49 -39.86
C LEU A 372 9.16 32.46 -40.93
N ARG A 373 10.22 32.76 -41.68
CA ARG A 373 10.94 31.81 -42.53
C ARG A 373 12.42 31.83 -42.17
N PRO A 374 13.17 30.77 -42.41
CA PRO A 374 14.62 30.80 -42.19
C PRO A 374 15.26 32.00 -42.91
N GLY A 375 16.01 32.82 -42.16
CA GLY A 375 16.65 34.04 -42.69
C GLY A 375 15.81 35.30 -42.67
N SER A 376 14.56 35.30 -42.14
CA SER A 376 13.76 36.51 -41.96
C SER A 376 14.41 37.48 -40.99
N GLU A 377 14.44 38.78 -41.31
CA GLU A 377 14.87 39.82 -40.38
C GLU A 377 13.80 40.01 -39.30
N VAL A 378 14.22 39.99 -38.04
CA VAL A 378 13.33 40.09 -36.88
C VAL A 378 13.63 41.29 -36.01
N GLU A 379 12.59 41.93 -35.51
CA GLU A 379 12.67 42.95 -34.47
C GLU A 379 12.27 42.31 -33.15
N ALA A 380 13.30 41.92 -32.38
CA ALA A 380 13.13 41.16 -31.13
C ALA A 380 12.77 42.09 -29.98
N LYS A 381 11.77 41.73 -29.21
CA LYS A 381 11.42 42.30 -27.93
C LYS A 381 11.58 41.22 -26.86
N GLU A 382 12.42 41.45 -25.90
CA GLU A 382 12.62 40.54 -24.78
C GLU A 382 11.34 40.42 -23.95
N THR A 383 10.96 39.19 -23.68
CA THR A 383 9.78 38.84 -22.87
C THR A 383 10.17 37.96 -21.68
N THR A 384 9.28 37.83 -20.73
CA THR A 384 9.45 36.95 -19.58
C THR A 384 8.30 35.93 -19.53
N LEU A 385 8.53 34.80 -18.86
CA LEU A 385 7.54 33.75 -18.72
C LEU A 385 6.18 34.26 -18.18
N GLU A 386 6.22 35.17 -17.21
CA GLU A 386 5.00 35.76 -16.63
C GLU A 386 4.19 36.59 -17.64
N LYS A 387 4.90 37.29 -18.56
CA LYS A 387 4.25 38.10 -19.62
C LYS A 387 3.64 37.19 -20.70
N LEU A 388 4.33 36.11 -21.06
CA LEU A 388 3.79 35.10 -22.01
C LEU A 388 2.49 34.48 -21.49
N ARG A 389 2.43 34.11 -20.22
CA ARG A 389 1.23 33.55 -19.60
C ARG A 389 0.05 34.51 -19.50
N ARG A 390 0.32 35.82 -19.24
CA ARG A 390 -0.74 36.86 -19.20
C ARG A 390 -1.25 37.30 -20.58
N GLY A 391 -0.53 36.98 -21.65
CA GLY A 391 -0.95 37.29 -23.02
C GLY A 391 -1.86 36.26 -23.65
N ILE A 392 -2.14 35.15 -22.92
CA ILE A 392 -3.01 34.06 -23.34
C ILE A 392 -4.40 34.19 -22.70
N GLU A 393 -4.61 35.04 -21.69
CA GLU A 393 -5.92 35.45 -21.18
C GLU A 393 -6.51 36.60 -22.06
#